data_31b2438a956289dcd222d557cbd59b47
#
_entry.id   31b2438a956289dcd222d557cbd59b47
#
_cell.length_a   1.000
_cell.length_b   1.000
_cell.length_c   1.000
_cell.angle_alpha   90.00
_cell.angle_beta   90.00
_cell.angle_gamma   90.00
#
_symmetry.space_group_name_H-M   'P 1'
#
loop_
_entity.id
_entity.type
_entity.pdbx_description
1 polymer ?
#
loop_
_entity_poly.entity_id
_entity_poly.type
_entity_poly.pdbx_seq_one_letter_code
_entity_poly.pdbx_strand_id
1 'polypeptide(L)'
;MPPTEPRPYESRPRMAGSARTAETQHLHFIPTSSSWLNMVERWFRELTEKAIHRGVFKSVPDLIAAIEAYLQANNNDPKPFVWTATAEEILEKVSRGRVALASIPAKNETPHRPLTNRLALMTDGDWRDGGFRQRRPSVETLAWVAASMGRGSRIVGYRRLTGGVCSAVNRLTVERRGMRTFVVLRQYPGGLGLQGSLEKEIANLGVVAGSGLPVPSILATDVAGASTGGAPSLLMTRLQGHVHLNPAEPRSWMTRIAEIAVLLHSLDLPAKMFRPWTDSWIAPLDGFQVPVDAQKPAVWKAAFGVMAAPPPKDTAVFLHCDLLPVNMLWSRGRITGLTDWNSIHRGARAIDVGHCRRYLAALYSPEWSEQLRSLYESIAGVTLDPWWDLYALLHYDDSGPKWIRSQVAGRRPVDVPGVTSRVEVAIETALRRLG
;
A
#
# COMPACT_ATOMS: atom_id res chain seq x y z
N MET A 1 10.75 -28.11 44.49
CA MET A 1 9.36 -27.77 44.09
C MET A 1 9.27 -28.06 42.59
N PRO A 2 8.37 -28.94 42.13
CA PRO A 2 8.19 -29.24 40.73
C PRO A 2 7.32 -28.16 40.05
N PRO A 3 7.43 -27.96 38.72
CA PRO A 3 6.69 -26.96 37.98
C PRO A 3 5.23 -27.30 37.84
N THR A 4 4.39 -26.30 38.00
CA THR A 4 2.93 -26.40 37.93
C THR A 4 2.45 -26.56 36.49
N GLU A 5 1.59 -27.53 36.26
CA GLU A 5 0.87 -27.78 34.99
C GLU A 5 -0.06 -26.61 34.61
N PRO A 6 -0.26 -26.36 33.31
CA PRO A 6 -1.24 -25.38 32.88
C PRO A 6 -2.66 -25.92 32.98
N ARG A 7 -3.57 -25.14 33.57
CA ARG A 7 -5.00 -25.45 33.69
C ARG A 7 -5.70 -25.46 32.33
N PRO A 8 -6.70 -26.32 32.15
CA PRO A 8 -7.53 -26.35 30.96
C PRO A 8 -8.46 -25.13 30.87
N TYR A 9 -8.64 -24.62 29.67
CA TYR A 9 -9.48 -23.47 29.35
C TYR A 9 -10.96 -23.84 29.45
N GLU A 10 -11.68 -23.26 30.42
CA GLU A 10 -13.11 -23.43 30.61
C GLU A 10 -13.93 -22.78 29.49
N SER A 11 -14.85 -23.57 28.94
CA SER A 11 -15.83 -23.19 27.92
C SER A 11 -16.92 -22.27 28.50
N ARG A 12 -17.14 -21.11 27.90
CA ARG A 12 -18.26 -20.21 28.19
C ARG A 12 -19.59 -20.75 27.62
N PRO A 13 -20.74 -20.44 28.24
CA PRO A 13 -22.02 -21.10 27.96
C PRO A 13 -22.66 -20.64 26.65
N ARG A 14 -23.37 -21.58 26.01
CA ARG A 14 -24.25 -21.41 24.85
C ARG A 14 -25.39 -20.45 25.16
N MET A 15 -25.60 -19.45 24.27
CA MET A 15 -26.89 -18.75 24.19
C MET A 15 -27.83 -19.53 23.26
N ALA A 16 -28.99 -19.88 23.76
CA ALA A 16 -30.07 -20.50 23.01
C ALA A 16 -30.86 -19.46 22.22
N GLY A 17 -31.09 -19.72 20.93
CA GLY A 17 -31.91 -18.86 20.05
C GLY A 17 -32.27 -19.58 18.76
N SER A 18 -33.51 -20.02 18.67
CA SER A 18 -34.41 -20.40 17.55
C SER A 18 -33.84 -21.11 16.31
N ALA A 19 -34.43 -22.30 16.06
CA ALA A 19 -34.25 -23.13 14.90
C ALA A 19 -34.61 -22.45 13.58
N ARG A 20 -33.62 -22.31 12.70
CA ARG A 20 -33.74 -22.36 11.24
C ARG A 20 -32.58 -23.22 10.77
N THR A 21 -32.85 -24.14 9.83
CA THR A 21 -31.92 -25.10 9.26
C THR A 21 -30.57 -24.47 8.98
N ALA A 22 -29.63 -24.67 9.91
CA ALA A 22 -28.26 -24.22 9.78
C ALA A 22 -27.49 -25.31 9.05
N GLU A 23 -27.00 -25.00 7.85
CA GLU A 23 -25.84 -25.71 7.32
C GLU A 23 -24.74 -25.63 8.36
N THR A 24 -24.28 -26.77 8.79
CA THR A 24 -23.28 -26.93 9.86
C THR A 24 -21.95 -26.42 9.30
N GLN A 25 -21.57 -25.16 9.59
CA GLN A 25 -20.23 -24.69 9.36
C GLN A 25 -19.29 -25.32 10.37
N HIS A 26 -18.44 -26.24 9.93
CA HIS A 26 -17.36 -26.79 10.72
C HIS A 26 -16.20 -25.81 10.75
N LEU A 27 -15.99 -25.17 11.92
CA LEU A 27 -14.84 -24.30 12.17
C LEU A 27 -13.63 -25.19 12.51
N HIS A 28 -12.64 -25.19 11.62
CA HIS A 28 -11.36 -25.84 11.88
C HIS A 28 -10.35 -24.79 12.35
N PHE A 29 -9.83 -24.95 13.57
CA PHE A 29 -8.76 -24.11 14.10
C PHE A 29 -7.41 -24.63 13.61
N ILE A 30 -6.58 -23.74 13.08
CA ILE A 30 -5.18 -24.00 12.75
C ILE A 30 -4.29 -23.42 13.86
N PRO A 31 -3.13 -24.02 14.17
CA PRO A 31 -2.21 -23.51 15.18
C PRO A 31 -1.79 -22.09 14.89
N THR A 32 -1.66 -21.28 15.94
CA THR A 32 -1.13 -19.90 15.88
C THR A 32 0.25 -19.94 15.19
N SER A 33 0.41 -19.27 14.06
CA SER A 33 1.60 -19.23 13.20
C SER A 33 1.65 -20.22 12.01
N SER A 34 0.62 -21.01 11.74
CA SER A 34 0.52 -21.74 10.49
C SER A 34 0.00 -20.82 9.39
N SER A 35 0.73 -20.77 8.27
CA SER A 35 0.35 -19.94 7.14
C SER A 35 -0.90 -20.50 6.45
N TRP A 36 -1.96 -19.72 6.38
CA TRP A 36 -3.14 -19.99 5.56
C TRP A 36 -2.79 -20.25 4.09
N LEU A 37 -1.73 -19.64 3.61
CA LEU A 37 -1.21 -19.81 2.27
C LEU A 37 -0.85 -21.27 1.97
N ASN A 38 -0.29 -22.01 2.93
CA ASN A 38 0.10 -23.41 2.70
C ASN A 38 -1.12 -24.32 2.45
N MET A 39 -2.27 -24.07 3.08
CA MET A 39 -3.49 -24.85 2.84
C MET A 39 -4.13 -24.48 1.50
N VAL A 40 -4.17 -23.20 1.17
CA VAL A 40 -4.69 -22.70 -0.11
C VAL A 40 -3.81 -23.18 -1.27
N GLU A 41 -2.49 -23.08 -1.15
CA GLU A 41 -1.53 -23.57 -2.15
C GLU A 41 -1.64 -25.08 -2.35
N ARG A 42 -1.80 -25.85 -1.28
CA ARG A 42 -2.01 -27.28 -1.34
C ARG A 42 -3.31 -27.62 -2.05
N TRP A 43 -4.39 -26.92 -1.74
CA TRP A 43 -5.67 -27.11 -2.38
C TRP A 43 -5.62 -26.82 -3.89
N PHE A 44 -4.99 -25.71 -4.28
CA PHE A 44 -4.78 -25.39 -5.70
C PHE A 44 -3.87 -26.40 -6.40
N ARG A 45 -2.87 -26.93 -5.72
CA ARG A 45 -2.04 -28.01 -6.26
C ARG A 45 -2.88 -29.26 -6.51
N GLU A 46 -3.70 -29.68 -5.57
CA GLU A 46 -4.58 -30.84 -5.73
C GLU A 46 -5.58 -30.65 -6.87
N LEU A 47 -6.18 -29.49 -7.00
CA LEU A 47 -7.04 -29.14 -8.13
C LEU A 47 -6.27 -29.24 -9.47
N THR A 48 -5.07 -28.66 -9.52
CA THR A 48 -4.22 -28.67 -10.71
C THR A 48 -3.82 -30.09 -11.11
N GLU A 49 -3.37 -30.92 -10.15
CA GLU A 49 -2.91 -32.28 -10.41
C GLU A 49 -4.05 -33.26 -10.74
N LYS A 50 -5.20 -33.11 -10.07
CA LYS A 50 -6.31 -34.07 -10.19
C LYS A 50 -7.32 -33.72 -11.29
N ALA A 51 -7.54 -32.44 -11.56
CA ALA A 51 -8.55 -31.98 -12.52
C ALA A 51 -7.96 -31.34 -13.78
N ILE A 52 -6.88 -30.53 -13.66
CA ILE A 52 -6.38 -29.74 -14.80
C ILE A 52 -5.31 -30.51 -15.60
N HIS A 53 -4.24 -31.01 -14.96
CA HIS A 53 -3.15 -31.69 -15.66
C HIS A 53 -3.54 -33.00 -16.35
N ARG A 54 -4.64 -33.62 -15.93
CA ARG A 54 -5.16 -34.87 -16.53
C ARG A 54 -6.24 -34.64 -17.58
N GLY A 55 -6.67 -33.41 -17.76
CA GLY A 55 -7.71 -33.04 -18.71
C GLY A 55 -7.13 -32.53 -20.05
N VAL A 56 -7.83 -32.87 -21.15
CA VAL A 56 -7.62 -32.24 -22.44
C VAL A 56 -8.82 -31.36 -22.71
N PHE A 57 -8.61 -30.02 -22.59
CA PHE A 57 -9.69 -29.04 -22.75
C PHE A 57 -9.62 -28.43 -24.15
N LYS A 58 -10.75 -28.44 -24.85
CA LYS A 58 -10.85 -27.87 -26.19
C LYS A 58 -11.30 -26.40 -26.18
N SER A 59 -11.80 -25.94 -25.04
CA SER A 59 -12.28 -24.56 -24.87
C SER A 59 -12.18 -24.11 -23.39
N VAL A 60 -12.24 -22.79 -23.15
CA VAL A 60 -12.32 -22.23 -21.80
C VAL A 60 -13.57 -22.70 -21.04
N PRO A 61 -14.77 -22.79 -21.66
CA PRO A 61 -15.94 -23.38 -21.00
C PRO A 61 -15.72 -24.84 -20.54
N ASP A 62 -15.01 -25.67 -21.31
CA ASP A 62 -14.70 -27.06 -20.91
C ASP A 62 -13.81 -27.10 -19.66
N LEU A 63 -12.84 -26.20 -19.56
CA LEU A 63 -11.99 -26.06 -18.38
C LEU A 63 -12.80 -25.61 -17.15
N ILE A 64 -13.68 -24.65 -17.33
CA ILE A 64 -14.56 -24.16 -16.24
C ILE A 64 -15.46 -25.30 -15.74
N ALA A 65 -16.10 -26.04 -16.65
CA ALA A 65 -16.95 -27.17 -16.29
C ALA A 65 -16.18 -28.27 -15.51
N ALA A 66 -14.93 -28.55 -15.88
CA ALA A 66 -14.09 -29.52 -15.18
C ALA A 66 -13.70 -29.04 -13.76
N ILE A 67 -13.43 -27.76 -13.60
CA ILE A 67 -13.14 -27.16 -12.29
C ILE A 67 -14.40 -27.22 -11.39
N GLU A 68 -15.56 -26.86 -11.92
CA GLU A 68 -16.83 -26.89 -11.19
C GLU A 68 -17.20 -28.32 -10.78
N ALA A 69 -17.02 -29.31 -11.68
CA ALA A 69 -17.25 -30.72 -11.36
C ALA A 69 -16.32 -31.22 -10.23
N TYR A 70 -15.04 -30.81 -10.26
CA TYR A 70 -14.11 -31.15 -9.18
C TYR A 70 -14.51 -30.52 -7.86
N LEU A 71 -14.91 -29.24 -7.87
CA LEU A 71 -15.39 -28.52 -6.69
C LEU A 71 -16.62 -29.22 -6.07
N GLN A 72 -17.57 -29.59 -6.92
CA GLN A 72 -18.80 -30.25 -6.47
C GLN A 72 -18.52 -31.64 -5.89
N ALA A 73 -17.63 -32.42 -6.51
CA ALA A 73 -17.21 -33.71 -6.00
C ALA A 73 -16.47 -33.61 -4.66
N ASN A 74 -15.58 -32.60 -4.54
CA ASN A 74 -14.84 -32.34 -3.30
C ASN A 74 -15.74 -31.85 -2.15
N ASN A 75 -16.79 -31.08 -2.46
CA ASN A 75 -17.75 -30.58 -1.48
C ASN A 75 -18.75 -31.67 -1.03
N ASN A 76 -19.04 -32.66 -1.88
CA ASN A 76 -19.90 -33.78 -1.56
C ASN A 76 -19.21 -34.84 -0.68
N ASP A 77 -17.88 -34.99 -0.77
CA ASP A 77 -17.06 -35.87 0.07
C ASP A 77 -15.85 -35.10 0.64
N PRO A 78 -16.08 -34.16 1.58
CA PRO A 78 -15.02 -33.34 2.14
C PRO A 78 -14.12 -34.20 3.02
N LYS A 79 -12.85 -34.35 2.61
CA LYS A 79 -11.84 -35.03 3.42
C LYS A 79 -11.21 -34.02 4.38
N PRO A 80 -11.43 -34.14 5.70
CA PRO A 80 -10.83 -33.26 6.67
C PRO A 80 -9.30 -33.35 6.61
N PHE A 81 -8.64 -32.23 6.71
CA PHE A 81 -7.19 -32.18 6.82
C PHE A 81 -6.76 -32.72 8.18
N VAL A 82 -6.04 -33.84 8.21
CA VAL A 82 -5.45 -34.39 9.43
C VAL A 82 -4.00 -33.94 9.50
N TRP A 83 -3.66 -33.18 10.53
CA TRP A 83 -2.30 -32.77 10.81
C TRP A 83 -1.55 -33.93 11.45
N THR A 84 -0.57 -34.50 10.74
CA THR A 84 0.17 -35.67 11.19
C THR A 84 1.57 -35.35 11.72
N ALA A 85 2.08 -34.11 11.50
CA ALA A 85 3.41 -33.70 11.94
C ALA A 85 3.37 -33.13 13.37
N THR A 86 4.30 -33.58 14.23
CA THR A 86 4.48 -33.02 15.58
C THR A 86 5.17 -31.66 15.54
N ALA A 87 5.08 -30.87 16.62
CA ALA A 87 5.75 -29.58 16.73
C ALA A 87 7.27 -29.75 16.60
N GLU A 88 7.82 -30.80 17.16
CA GLU A 88 9.25 -31.16 17.12
C GLU A 88 9.71 -31.42 15.69
N GLU A 89 8.98 -32.21 14.92
CA GLU A 89 9.28 -32.48 13.50
C GLU A 89 9.26 -31.23 12.65
N ILE A 90 8.36 -30.29 12.94
CA ILE A 90 8.28 -29.02 12.24
C ILE A 90 9.49 -28.14 12.57
N LEU A 91 9.83 -28.01 13.85
CA LEU A 91 10.98 -27.23 14.31
C LEU A 91 12.29 -27.80 13.77
N GLU A 92 12.42 -29.12 13.71
CA GLU A 92 13.59 -29.79 13.14
C GLU A 92 13.71 -29.53 11.62
N LYS A 93 12.61 -29.58 10.87
CA LYS A 93 12.57 -29.22 9.44
C LYS A 93 12.92 -27.76 9.21
N VAL A 94 12.45 -26.84 10.04
CA VAL A 94 12.79 -25.41 9.99
C VAL A 94 14.29 -25.20 10.29
N SER A 95 14.84 -25.90 11.29
CA SER A 95 16.27 -25.85 11.63
C SER A 95 17.14 -26.36 10.48
N ARG A 96 16.78 -27.52 9.93
CA ARG A 96 17.49 -28.08 8.74
C ARG A 96 17.39 -27.14 7.52
N GLY A 97 16.24 -26.52 7.30
CA GLY A 97 16.07 -25.51 6.24
C GLY A 97 16.95 -24.29 6.42
N ARG A 98 17.11 -23.79 7.66
CA ARG A 98 18.02 -22.68 7.98
C ARG A 98 19.50 -23.05 7.75
N VAL A 99 19.91 -24.27 8.15
CA VAL A 99 21.26 -24.75 7.92
C VAL A 99 21.54 -24.97 6.43
N ALA A 100 20.59 -25.51 5.69
CA ALA A 100 20.68 -25.67 4.24
C ALA A 100 20.77 -24.32 3.50
N LEU A 101 19.99 -23.31 3.92
CA LEU A 101 20.07 -21.94 3.39
C LEU A 101 21.44 -21.28 3.68
N ALA A 102 22.01 -21.53 4.85
CA ALA A 102 23.31 -20.98 5.23
C ALA A 102 24.48 -21.67 4.49
N SER A 103 24.29 -22.88 3.95
CA SER A 103 25.30 -23.67 3.23
C SER A 103 25.24 -23.57 1.70
N ILE A 104 24.29 -22.83 1.13
CA ILE A 104 24.20 -22.62 -0.31
C ILE A 104 25.19 -21.51 -0.71
N PRO A 105 26.25 -21.80 -1.49
CA PRO A 105 27.06 -20.75 -2.09
C PRO A 105 26.18 -19.97 -3.05
N ALA A 106 26.26 -18.64 -3.01
CA ALA A 106 25.52 -17.72 -3.87
C ALA A 106 25.83 -17.97 -5.35
N LYS A 107 25.18 -18.97 -5.95
CA LYS A 107 25.18 -19.21 -7.40
C LYS A 107 23.77 -19.65 -7.82
N ASN A 108 23.17 -18.80 -8.67
CA ASN A 108 21.97 -19.06 -9.47
C ASN A 108 20.66 -19.26 -8.68
N GLU A 109 20.24 -18.26 -7.94
CA GLU A 109 18.83 -18.10 -7.61
C GLU A 109 18.13 -17.33 -8.74
N THR A 110 17.14 -17.96 -9.35
CA THR A 110 16.06 -17.24 -10.02
C THR A 110 15.47 -16.27 -8.98
N PRO A 111 15.46 -14.96 -9.22
CA PRO A 111 15.12 -14.00 -8.19
C PRO A 111 13.71 -14.25 -7.66
N HIS A 112 13.60 -14.48 -6.36
CA HIS A 112 12.34 -14.30 -5.65
C HIS A 112 11.84 -12.88 -5.96
N ARG A 113 10.78 -12.79 -6.71
CA ARG A 113 10.15 -11.53 -7.11
C ARG A 113 9.75 -10.75 -5.86
N PRO A 114 10.33 -9.57 -5.58
CA PRO A 114 10.02 -8.80 -4.37
C PRO A 114 8.54 -8.39 -4.34
N LEU A 115 8.04 -8.07 -3.15
CA LEU A 115 6.68 -7.52 -2.95
C LEU A 115 6.42 -6.24 -3.77
N THR A 116 7.46 -5.48 -4.13
CA THR A 116 7.41 -4.37 -5.10
C THR A 116 6.89 -4.83 -6.45
N ASN A 117 7.26 -6.02 -6.90
CA ASN A 117 6.70 -6.65 -8.09
C ASN A 117 5.25 -7.13 -7.90
N ARG A 118 4.74 -7.28 -6.67
CA ARG A 118 3.31 -7.52 -6.45
C ARG A 118 2.48 -6.27 -6.73
N LEU A 119 2.95 -5.09 -6.37
CA LEU A 119 2.34 -3.84 -6.85
C LEU A 119 2.54 -3.67 -8.36
N ALA A 120 3.71 -4.01 -8.91
CA ALA A 120 3.95 -4.01 -10.35
C ALA A 120 3.12 -5.08 -11.07
N LEU A 121 2.97 -6.30 -10.54
CA LEU A 121 2.07 -7.34 -11.09
C LEU A 121 0.59 -7.00 -10.92
N MET A 122 0.24 -6.28 -9.85
CA MET A 122 -1.08 -5.67 -9.73
C MET A 122 -1.29 -4.56 -10.75
N THR A 123 -0.25 -4.13 -11.47
CA THR A 123 -0.31 -3.13 -12.52
C THR A 123 -0.56 -3.69 -13.93
N ASP A 124 -0.54 -4.99 -14.20
CA ASP A 124 -0.78 -5.60 -15.54
C ASP A 124 -2.09 -6.40 -15.69
N GLY A 125 -2.93 -6.44 -14.66
CA GLY A 125 -4.25 -7.08 -14.74
C GLY A 125 -5.40 -6.10 -15.08
N ASP A 126 -6.57 -6.62 -15.38
CA ASP A 126 -7.82 -5.91 -15.78
C ASP A 126 -8.25 -4.72 -14.89
N TRP A 127 -7.78 -4.65 -13.63
CA TRP A 127 -8.05 -3.50 -12.77
C TRP A 127 -7.27 -2.24 -13.18
N ARG A 128 -6.18 -2.36 -14.00
CA ARG A 128 -5.44 -1.23 -14.59
C ARG A 128 -6.17 -0.57 -15.74
N ASP A 129 -7.01 -1.30 -16.43
CA ASP A 129 -7.77 -0.75 -17.56
C ASP A 129 -8.87 0.25 -17.16
N GLY A 130 -8.80 0.76 -15.93
CA GLY A 130 -9.67 1.82 -15.47
C GLY A 130 -11.08 1.35 -15.11
N GLY A 131 -11.43 0.09 -15.30
CA GLY A 131 -12.78 -0.42 -15.06
C GLY A 131 -13.27 -0.15 -13.64
N PHE A 132 -12.54 -0.61 -12.61
CA PHE A 132 -12.95 -0.37 -11.22
C PHE A 132 -12.80 1.10 -10.81
N ARG A 133 -11.68 1.75 -11.14
CA ARG A 133 -11.43 3.17 -10.80
C ARG A 133 -12.44 4.11 -11.44
N GLN A 134 -13.05 3.70 -12.55
CA GLN A 134 -14.09 4.46 -13.24
C GLN A 134 -15.48 4.10 -12.78
N ARG A 135 -15.61 3.06 -11.94
CA ARG A 135 -16.91 2.57 -11.47
C ARG A 135 -17.66 3.66 -10.71
N ARG A 136 -18.93 3.77 -11.02
CA ARG A 136 -19.87 4.61 -10.26
C ARG A 136 -20.18 3.89 -8.95
N PRO A 137 -20.36 4.61 -7.82
CA PRO A 137 -20.89 4.00 -6.61
C PRO A 137 -22.24 3.34 -6.91
N SER A 138 -22.41 2.11 -6.42
CA SER A 138 -23.67 1.38 -6.60
C SER A 138 -24.81 2.01 -5.78
N VAL A 139 -26.05 1.60 -6.04
CA VAL A 139 -27.21 2.06 -5.29
C VAL A 139 -27.08 1.72 -3.81
N GLU A 140 -26.60 0.49 -3.51
CA GLU A 140 -26.33 0.03 -2.15
C GLU A 140 -25.27 0.91 -1.47
N THR A 141 -24.18 1.21 -2.19
CA THR A 141 -23.13 2.12 -1.67
C THR A 141 -23.70 3.50 -1.34
N LEU A 142 -24.50 4.08 -2.24
CA LEU A 142 -25.10 5.40 -2.00
C LEU A 142 -26.10 5.38 -0.83
N ALA A 143 -26.85 4.29 -0.67
CA ALA A 143 -27.76 4.10 0.46
C ALA A 143 -26.97 3.98 1.78
N TRP A 144 -25.88 3.20 1.78
CA TRP A 144 -24.97 3.09 2.94
C TRP A 144 -24.38 4.45 3.34
N VAL A 145 -23.91 5.25 2.38
CA VAL A 145 -23.40 6.59 2.65
C VAL A 145 -24.49 7.47 3.24
N ALA A 146 -25.70 7.47 2.67
CA ALA A 146 -26.81 8.26 3.19
C ALA A 146 -27.16 7.88 4.64
N ALA A 147 -27.22 6.58 4.95
CA ALA A 147 -27.43 6.07 6.30
C ALA A 147 -26.34 6.50 7.28
N SER A 148 -25.07 6.41 6.88
CA SER A 148 -23.89 6.80 7.66
C SER A 148 -23.89 8.31 7.99
N MET A 149 -24.47 9.14 7.13
CA MET A 149 -24.57 10.59 7.33
C MET A 149 -25.77 11.00 8.21
N GLY A 150 -26.55 10.03 8.66
CA GLY A 150 -27.67 10.20 9.59
C GLY A 150 -29.04 10.33 8.93
N ARG A 151 -30.05 10.14 9.75
CA ARG A 151 -31.46 10.09 9.30
C ARG A 151 -31.88 11.33 8.50
N GLY A 152 -32.50 11.12 7.33
CA GLY A 152 -32.93 12.16 6.42
C GLY A 152 -31.86 12.69 5.49
N SER A 153 -30.66 12.05 5.46
CA SER A 153 -29.63 12.35 4.46
C SER A 153 -29.98 11.71 3.13
N ARG A 154 -29.67 12.41 2.03
CA ARG A 154 -29.80 11.89 0.67
C ARG A 154 -28.58 12.28 -0.16
N ILE A 155 -28.17 11.42 -1.08
CA ILE A 155 -27.07 11.72 -2.01
C ILE A 155 -27.69 12.42 -3.23
N VAL A 156 -27.31 13.69 -3.43
CA VAL A 156 -27.84 14.53 -4.53
C VAL A 156 -26.86 14.68 -5.69
N GLY A 157 -25.66 14.10 -5.58
CA GLY A 157 -24.69 14.08 -6.65
C GLY A 157 -23.38 13.43 -6.25
N TYR A 158 -22.61 13.00 -7.25
CA TYR A 158 -21.25 12.53 -7.06
C TYR A 158 -20.36 13.02 -8.20
N ARG A 159 -19.06 13.12 -7.91
CA ARG A 159 -18.03 13.43 -8.88
C ARG A 159 -16.80 12.58 -8.59
N ARG A 160 -16.32 11.87 -9.59
CA ARG A 160 -15.06 11.13 -9.50
C ARG A 160 -13.88 12.09 -9.27
N LEU A 161 -13.00 11.72 -8.36
CA LEU A 161 -11.71 12.34 -8.15
C LEU A 161 -10.64 11.53 -8.88
N THR A 162 -9.79 12.21 -9.64
CA THR A 162 -8.72 11.61 -10.44
C THR A 162 -7.39 11.62 -9.68
N GLY A 163 -6.50 10.66 -9.98
CA GLY A 163 -5.15 10.57 -9.40
C GLY A 163 -4.96 9.36 -8.47
N GLY A 164 -6.04 8.73 -7.99
CA GLY A 164 -5.92 7.45 -7.29
C GLY A 164 -5.49 6.33 -8.23
N VAL A 165 -4.52 5.53 -7.81
CA VAL A 165 -3.98 4.42 -8.62
C VAL A 165 -4.60 3.08 -8.24
N CYS A 166 -4.87 2.85 -6.95
CA CYS A 166 -5.32 1.57 -6.41
C CYS A 166 -6.79 1.52 -6.00
N SER A 167 -7.53 2.63 -6.05
CA SER A 167 -8.88 2.75 -5.53
C SER A 167 -9.75 3.68 -6.36
N ALA A 168 -11.07 3.49 -6.31
CA ALA A 168 -12.04 4.44 -6.83
C ALA A 168 -12.33 5.51 -5.78
N VAL A 169 -12.10 6.78 -6.11
CA VAL A 169 -12.32 7.89 -5.18
C VAL A 169 -13.38 8.81 -5.75
N ASN A 170 -14.45 9.02 -4.99
CA ASN A 170 -15.59 9.84 -5.37
C ASN A 170 -15.88 10.92 -4.32
N ARG A 171 -16.04 12.16 -4.74
CA ARG A 171 -16.68 13.19 -3.91
C ARG A 171 -18.19 13.05 -4.02
N LEU A 172 -18.88 12.88 -2.91
CA LEU A 172 -20.34 12.84 -2.84
C LEU A 172 -20.87 14.15 -2.30
N THR A 173 -22.05 14.56 -2.80
CA THR A 173 -22.80 15.66 -2.26
C THR A 173 -23.97 15.08 -1.47
N VAL A 174 -23.93 15.25 -0.16
CA VAL A 174 -24.95 14.81 0.78
C VAL A 174 -25.82 16.00 1.14
N GLU A 175 -27.12 15.86 1.00
CA GLU A 175 -28.09 16.85 1.43
C GLU A 175 -28.85 16.32 2.64
N ARG A 176 -28.91 17.13 3.70
CA ARG A 176 -29.69 16.85 4.92
C ARG A 176 -30.28 18.12 5.45
N ARG A 177 -31.60 18.14 5.64
CA ARG A 177 -32.36 19.32 6.12
C ARG A 177 -32.06 20.59 5.31
N GLY A 178 -31.99 20.46 3.98
CA GLY A 178 -31.68 21.58 3.08
C GLY A 178 -30.20 21.99 3.00
N MET A 179 -29.34 21.50 3.90
CA MET A 179 -27.91 21.78 3.88
C MET A 179 -27.16 20.75 3.04
N ARG A 180 -26.18 21.22 2.27
CA ARG A 180 -25.28 20.37 1.47
C ARG A 180 -23.91 20.25 2.08
N THR A 181 -23.47 19.02 2.25
CA THR A 181 -22.13 18.68 2.74
C THR A 181 -21.41 17.82 1.70
N PHE A 182 -20.10 18.00 1.57
CA PHE A 182 -19.27 17.17 0.69
C PHE A 182 -18.49 16.17 1.54
N VAL A 183 -18.52 14.90 1.11
CA VAL A 183 -17.75 13.82 1.70
C VAL A 183 -16.96 13.09 0.60
N VAL A 184 -15.94 12.34 0.99
CA VAL A 184 -15.15 11.53 0.07
C VAL A 184 -15.40 10.06 0.38
N LEU A 185 -15.79 9.32 -0.65
CA LEU A 185 -15.89 7.87 -0.64
C LEU A 185 -14.68 7.28 -1.37
N ARG A 186 -13.90 6.45 -0.68
CA ARG A 186 -12.83 5.65 -1.27
C ARG A 186 -13.24 4.18 -1.23
N GLN A 187 -13.17 3.51 -2.39
CA GLN A 187 -13.55 2.11 -2.55
C GLN A 187 -12.41 1.32 -3.15
N TYR A 188 -12.18 0.11 -2.62
CA TYR A 188 -11.19 -0.82 -3.12
C TYR A 188 -11.86 -1.97 -3.88
N PRO A 189 -11.19 -2.56 -4.89
CA PRO A 189 -11.70 -3.76 -5.54
C PRO A 189 -11.84 -4.90 -4.53
N GLY A 190 -13.00 -5.53 -4.48
CA GLY A 190 -13.20 -6.73 -3.67
C GLY A 190 -12.40 -7.92 -4.21
N GLY A 191 -11.97 -8.82 -3.34
CA GLY A 191 -11.36 -10.10 -3.74
C GLY A 191 -9.87 -10.07 -4.11
N LEU A 192 -9.24 -8.91 -4.24
CA LEU A 192 -7.84 -8.78 -4.70
C LEU A 192 -6.80 -8.64 -3.56
N GLY A 193 -7.16 -8.95 -2.32
CA GLY A 193 -6.24 -8.79 -1.17
C GLY A 193 -5.94 -7.33 -0.80
N LEU A 194 -6.60 -6.36 -1.43
CA LEU A 194 -6.48 -4.92 -1.14
C LEU A 194 -7.27 -4.49 0.10
N GLN A 195 -8.05 -5.40 0.68
CA GLN A 195 -8.74 -5.18 1.96
C GLN A 195 -7.75 -4.78 3.06
N GLY A 196 -6.58 -5.43 3.12
CA GLY A 196 -5.50 -5.05 4.04
C GLY A 196 -4.95 -3.64 3.84
N SER A 197 -5.06 -3.07 2.63
CA SER A 197 -4.68 -1.67 2.38
C SER A 197 -5.70 -0.70 2.98
N LEU A 198 -7.00 -1.02 2.89
CA LEU A 198 -8.06 -0.23 3.53
C LEU A 198 -7.94 -0.26 5.06
N GLU A 199 -7.72 -1.45 5.65
CA GLU A 199 -7.54 -1.61 7.10
C GLU A 199 -6.34 -0.80 7.61
N LYS A 200 -5.22 -0.82 6.86
CA LYS A 200 -4.05 0.02 7.17
C LYS A 200 -4.38 1.51 7.10
N GLU A 201 -5.06 1.97 6.05
CA GLU A 201 -5.43 3.39 5.94
C GLU A 201 -6.34 3.82 7.09
N ILE A 202 -7.32 3.01 7.47
CA ILE A 202 -8.21 3.28 8.61
C ILE A 202 -7.38 3.40 9.91
N ALA A 203 -6.51 2.44 10.18
CA ALA A 203 -5.67 2.45 11.37
C ALA A 203 -4.74 3.67 11.38
N ASN A 204 -4.10 3.97 10.26
CA ASN A 204 -3.18 5.07 10.10
C ASN A 204 -3.87 6.44 10.26
N LEU A 205 -5.05 6.62 9.68
CA LEU A 205 -5.85 7.83 9.88
C LEU A 205 -6.25 8.01 11.35
N GLY A 206 -6.54 6.91 12.06
CA GLY A 206 -6.80 6.93 13.50
C GLY A 206 -5.60 7.42 14.30
N VAL A 207 -4.38 7.06 13.88
CA VAL A 207 -3.12 7.49 14.52
C VAL A 207 -2.86 8.97 14.34
N VAL A 208 -3.05 9.50 13.13
CA VAL A 208 -2.78 10.92 12.82
C VAL A 208 -3.96 11.84 13.15
N ALA A 209 -5.08 11.29 13.54
CA ALA A 209 -6.23 12.09 14.01
C ALA A 209 -5.83 12.93 15.23
N GLY A 210 -6.10 14.22 15.19
CA GLY A 210 -5.74 15.14 16.28
C GLY A 210 -4.27 15.58 16.33
N SER A 211 -3.42 15.14 15.39
CA SER A 211 -1.99 15.54 15.33
C SER A 211 -1.75 17.00 14.93
N GLY A 212 -2.78 17.74 14.54
CA GLY A 212 -2.65 19.09 13.97
C GLY A 212 -2.36 19.11 12.47
N LEU A 213 -2.05 17.95 11.87
CA LEU A 213 -1.94 17.84 10.41
C LEU A 213 -3.32 17.95 9.74
N PRO A 214 -3.39 18.51 8.53
CA PRO A 214 -4.64 18.61 7.78
C PRO A 214 -5.00 17.26 7.14
N VAL A 215 -5.55 16.35 7.94
CA VAL A 215 -5.92 14.98 7.54
C VAL A 215 -7.44 14.80 7.50
N PRO A 216 -7.99 13.88 6.66
CA PRO A 216 -9.41 13.61 6.67
C PRO A 216 -9.81 12.83 7.93
N SER A 217 -11.01 13.14 8.45
CA SER A 217 -11.63 12.35 9.52
C SER A 217 -12.45 11.22 8.92
N ILE A 218 -12.39 10.03 9.53
CA ILE A 218 -13.21 8.88 9.16
C ILE A 218 -14.66 9.15 9.61
N LEU A 219 -15.60 8.97 8.69
CA LEU A 219 -17.04 9.10 8.97
C LEU A 219 -17.72 7.73 9.10
N ALA A 220 -17.35 6.78 8.25
CA ALA A 220 -17.81 5.40 8.30
C ALA A 220 -16.87 4.47 7.51
N THR A 221 -16.93 3.17 7.83
CA THR A 221 -16.15 2.14 7.16
C THR A 221 -17.01 0.92 6.88
N ASP A 222 -16.81 0.28 5.73
CA ASP A 222 -17.34 -1.04 5.40
C ASP A 222 -16.20 -1.88 4.83
N VAL A 223 -15.39 -2.45 5.73
CA VAL A 223 -14.17 -3.18 5.39
C VAL A 223 -14.46 -4.46 4.60
N ALA A 224 -15.56 -5.12 4.90
CA ALA A 224 -15.98 -6.33 4.19
C ALA A 224 -16.70 -6.02 2.86
N GLY A 225 -17.14 -4.77 2.63
CA GLY A 225 -17.95 -4.42 1.49
C GLY A 225 -19.40 -4.92 1.56
N ALA A 226 -19.83 -5.41 2.73
CA ALA A 226 -21.15 -6.06 2.90
C ALA A 226 -22.34 -5.15 2.57
N SER A 227 -22.21 -3.86 2.88
CA SER A 227 -23.23 -2.84 2.61
C SER A 227 -22.94 -2.00 1.37
N THR A 228 -21.79 -2.22 0.71
CA THR A 228 -21.31 -1.38 -0.40
C THR A 228 -21.14 -2.17 -1.70
N GLY A 229 -21.95 -3.22 -1.88
CA GLY A 229 -21.99 -4.01 -3.11
C GLY A 229 -20.69 -4.78 -3.38
N GLY A 230 -20.08 -5.35 -2.34
CA GLY A 230 -18.83 -6.15 -2.40
C GLY A 230 -17.55 -5.31 -2.51
N ALA A 231 -17.62 -3.98 -2.41
CA ALA A 231 -16.47 -3.11 -2.50
C ALA A 231 -16.07 -2.56 -1.13
N PRO A 232 -14.97 -3.01 -0.50
CA PRO A 232 -14.43 -2.42 0.72
C PRO A 232 -14.39 -0.90 0.63
N SER A 233 -14.96 -0.20 1.60
CA SER A 233 -15.26 1.23 1.50
C SER A 233 -14.87 2.02 2.73
N LEU A 234 -14.35 3.22 2.51
CA LEU A 234 -14.04 4.23 3.51
C LEU A 234 -14.75 5.53 3.15
N LEU A 235 -15.58 6.01 4.05
CA LEU A 235 -16.20 7.33 3.98
C LEU A 235 -15.47 8.29 4.90
N MET A 236 -15.06 9.43 4.38
CA MET A 236 -14.29 10.42 5.11
C MET A 236 -14.71 11.86 4.80
N THR A 237 -14.31 12.78 5.67
CA THR A 237 -14.53 14.21 5.43
C THR A 237 -13.78 14.65 4.18
N ARG A 238 -14.38 15.63 3.45
CA ARG A 238 -13.68 16.27 2.34
C ARG A 238 -12.75 17.36 2.86
N LEU A 239 -11.46 17.21 2.60
CA LEU A 239 -10.49 18.29 2.80
C LEU A 239 -10.70 19.40 1.74
N GLN A 240 -10.44 20.65 2.12
CA GLN A 240 -10.50 21.79 1.21
C GLN A 240 -9.28 21.78 0.28
N GLY A 241 -9.43 22.40 -0.89
CA GLY A 241 -8.33 22.57 -1.83
C GLY A 241 -8.36 21.56 -2.98
N HIS A 242 -7.26 21.61 -3.74
CA HIS A 242 -7.01 20.77 -4.93
C HIS A 242 -5.52 20.51 -5.07
N VAL A 243 -5.16 19.45 -5.78
CA VAL A 243 -3.75 19.18 -6.14
C VAL A 243 -3.23 20.28 -7.05
N HIS A 244 -2.12 20.90 -6.68
CA HIS A 244 -1.52 22.05 -7.39
C HIS A 244 -0.10 21.71 -7.84
N LEU A 245 0.06 21.44 -9.15
CA LEU A 245 1.33 21.02 -9.76
C LEU A 245 1.94 22.07 -10.71
N ASN A 246 1.35 23.27 -10.82
CA ASN A 246 1.86 24.35 -11.67
C ASN A 246 1.99 25.65 -10.86
N PRO A 247 2.91 25.67 -9.85
CA PRO A 247 3.08 26.87 -9.03
C PRO A 247 3.68 28.02 -9.84
N ALA A 248 3.11 29.22 -9.70
CA ALA A 248 3.69 30.43 -10.25
C ALA A 248 4.99 30.81 -9.51
N GLU A 249 5.04 30.53 -8.19
CA GLU A 249 6.17 30.81 -7.31
C GLU A 249 6.78 29.50 -6.78
N PRO A 250 7.67 28.84 -7.55
CA PRO A 250 8.20 27.50 -7.23
C PRO A 250 8.86 27.42 -5.86
N ARG A 251 9.69 28.42 -5.51
CA ARG A 251 10.41 28.43 -4.22
C ARG A 251 9.43 28.48 -3.04
N SER A 252 8.45 29.36 -3.10
CA SER A 252 7.42 29.47 -2.05
C SER A 252 6.62 28.17 -1.91
N TRP A 253 6.25 27.55 -3.03
CA TRP A 253 5.55 26.27 -3.05
C TRP A 253 6.38 25.15 -2.42
N MET A 254 7.66 25.00 -2.78
CA MET A 254 8.56 24.02 -2.18
C MET A 254 8.82 24.31 -0.69
N THR A 255 8.89 25.58 -0.29
CA THR A 255 9.00 25.96 1.13
C THR A 255 7.82 25.40 1.94
N ARG A 256 6.57 25.51 1.42
CA ARG A 256 5.41 24.94 2.10
C ARG A 256 5.44 23.41 2.17
N ILE A 257 5.99 22.73 1.15
CA ILE A 257 6.23 21.28 1.20
C ILE A 257 7.27 20.94 2.28
N ALA A 258 8.35 21.67 2.37
CA ALA A 258 9.36 21.48 3.40
C ALA A 258 8.80 21.73 4.81
N GLU A 259 8.02 22.79 5.01
CA GLU A 259 7.37 23.11 6.29
C GLU A 259 6.42 22.00 6.75
N ILE A 260 5.58 21.45 5.86
CA ILE A 260 4.67 20.37 6.23
C ILE A 260 5.43 19.05 6.51
N ALA A 261 6.54 18.79 5.80
CA ALA A 261 7.41 17.67 6.07
C ALA A 261 8.09 17.80 7.45
N VAL A 262 8.57 18.98 7.81
CA VAL A 262 9.15 19.26 9.14
C VAL A 262 8.10 19.07 10.23
N LEU A 263 6.88 19.60 10.04
CA LEU A 263 5.78 19.42 10.99
C LEU A 263 5.45 17.92 11.17
N LEU A 264 5.35 17.17 10.09
CA LEU A 264 5.11 15.73 10.11
C LEU A 264 6.21 15.00 10.91
N HIS A 265 7.48 15.29 10.62
CA HIS A 265 8.62 14.63 11.25
C HIS A 265 8.86 15.08 12.71
N SER A 266 8.19 16.15 13.17
CA SER A 266 8.24 16.61 14.55
C SER A 266 7.15 16.01 15.44
N LEU A 267 6.24 15.20 14.86
CA LEU A 267 5.17 14.58 15.64
C LEU A 267 5.75 13.58 16.65
N ASP A 268 5.43 13.81 17.92
CA ASP A 268 5.73 12.87 19.01
C ASP A 268 4.58 11.86 19.15
N LEU A 269 4.64 10.81 18.34
CA LEU A 269 3.66 9.73 18.37
C LEU A 269 4.29 8.46 18.96
N PRO A 270 3.53 7.66 19.74
CA PRO A 270 4.06 6.48 20.42
C PRO A 270 4.73 5.51 19.45
N ALA A 271 6.02 5.23 19.63
CA ALA A 271 6.84 4.39 18.75
C ALA A 271 6.22 3.00 18.48
N LYS A 272 5.55 2.43 19.50
CA LYS A 272 4.87 1.12 19.43
C LYS A 272 3.69 1.05 18.44
N MET A 273 3.20 2.21 17.99
CA MET A 273 2.09 2.30 17.03
C MET A 273 2.55 2.13 15.58
N PHE A 274 3.85 2.14 15.34
CA PHE A 274 4.41 2.12 13.98
C PHE A 274 5.31 0.94 13.77
N ARG A 275 5.19 0.35 12.59
CA ARG A 275 6.17 -0.60 12.09
C ARG A 275 7.45 0.14 11.69
N PRO A 276 8.61 -0.51 11.77
CA PRO A 276 9.82 0.07 11.19
C PRO A 276 9.65 0.25 9.67
N TRP A 277 10.36 1.22 9.11
CA TRP A 277 10.33 1.50 7.67
C TRP A 277 10.69 0.26 6.82
N THR A 278 11.45 -0.68 7.38
CA THR A 278 11.80 -1.96 6.75
C THR A 278 10.59 -2.81 6.36
N ASP A 279 9.44 -2.57 6.96
CA ASP A 279 8.18 -3.23 6.64
C ASP A 279 7.36 -2.47 5.59
N SER A 280 7.87 -1.33 5.11
CA SER A 280 7.19 -0.51 4.11
C SER A 280 7.46 -1.03 2.68
N TRP A 281 6.66 -0.57 1.72
CA TRP A 281 6.85 -0.88 0.31
C TRP A 281 8.15 -0.28 -0.28
N ILE A 282 8.73 0.71 0.41
CA ILE A 282 10.01 1.33 0.05
C ILE A 282 11.21 0.66 0.75
N ALA A 283 11.01 -0.39 1.54
CA ALA A 283 12.10 -0.99 2.31
C ALA A 283 13.10 -1.77 1.47
N PRO A 284 12.72 -2.78 0.66
CA PRO A 284 13.72 -3.55 -0.07
C PRO A 284 14.09 -2.87 -1.38
N LEU A 285 15.40 -2.66 -1.59
CA LEU A 285 15.95 -2.37 -2.94
C LEU A 285 16.21 -3.65 -3.73
N ASP A 286 15.93 -4.82 -3.15
CA ASP A 286 16.10 -6.11 -3.79
C ASP A 286 15.27 -6.18 -5.07
N GLY A 287 15.93 -6.45 -6.19
CA GLY A 287 15.30 -6.51 -7.51
C GLY A 287 15.18 -5.17 -8.24
N PHE A 288 15.57 -4.05 -7.65
CA PHE A 288 15.78 -2.82 -8.40
C PHE A 288 17.00 -2.99 -9.31
N GLN A 289 16.87 -2.55 -10.53
CA GLN A 289 17.91 -2.64 -11.54
C GLN A 289 18.10 -1.29 -12.22
N VAL A 290 19.22 -1.17 -12.94
CA VAL A 290 19.43 -0.01 -13.81
C VAL A 290 18.27 0.06 -14.80
N PRO A 291 17.55 1.19 -14.87
CA PRO A 291 16.46 1.35 -15.83
C PRO A 291 16.93 1.14 -17.28
N VAL A 292 16.05 0.55 -18.12
CA VAL A 292 16.41 0.24 -19.52
C VAL A 292 16.67 1.48 -20.38
N ASP A 293 16.07 2.63 -19.98
CA ASP A 293 16.24 3.94 -20.64
C ASP A 293 17.29 4.84 -19.95
N ALA A 294 18.10 4.26 -19.03
CA ALA A 294 19.15 4.95 -18.33
C ALA A 294 20.20 5.52 -19.32
N GLN A 295 20.46 6.83 -19.21
CA GLN A 295 21.50 7.51 -20.00
C GLN A 295 22.89 7.37 -19.38
N LYS A 296 22.93 7.17 -18.06
CA LYS A 296 24.18 7.03 -17.27
C LYS A 296 24.12 5.75 -16.41
N PRO A 297 24.16 4.54 -17.00
CA PRO A 297 24.09 3.29 -16.26
C PRO A 297 25.14 3.15 -15.15
N ALA A 298 26.30 3.78 -15.30
CA ALA A 298 27.37 3.78 -14.31
C ALA A 298 26.96 4.47 -13.00
N VAL A 299 26.16 5.54 -13.07
CA VAL A 299 25.61 6.25 -11.91
C VAL A 299 24.74 5.32 -11.06
N TRP A 300 23.82 4.59 -11.70
CA TRP A 300 22.96 3.62 -11.04
C TRP A 300 23.76 2.49 -10.38
N LYS A 301 24.74 1.93 -11.11
CA LYS A 301 25.60 0.86 -10.58
C LYS A 301 26.41 1.33 -9.36
N ALA A 302 26.96 2.54 -9.41
CA ALA A 302 27.67 3.13 -8.29
C ALA A 302 26.73 3.33 -7.09
N ALA A 303 25.53 3.83 -7.31
CA ALA A 303 24.52 4.04 -6.28
C ALA A 303 24.07 2.73 -5.62
N PHE A 304 23.79 1.67 -6.39
CA PHE A 304 23.51 0.34 -5.85
C PHE A 304 24.70 -0.25 -5.10
N GLY A 305 25.94 0.04 -5.54
CA GLY A 305 27.14 -0.36 -4.83
C GLY A 305 27.24 0.25 -3.42
N VAL A 306 26.84 1.52 -3.27
CA VAL A 306 26.76 2.17 -1.95
C VAL A 306 25.72 1.49 -1.05
N MET A 307 24.59 1.04 -1.61
CA MET A 307 23.51 0.37 -0.88
C MET A 307 23.88 -1.05 -0.41
N ALA A 308 24.98 -1.63 -0.89
CA ALA A 308 25.50 -2.91 -0.40
C ALA A 308 26.03 -2.81 1.05
N ALA A 309 26.38 -1.61 1.51
CA ALA A 309 26.73 -1.37 2.91
C ALA A 309 25.46 -1.28 3.78
N PRO A 310 25.56 -1.72 5.06
CA PRO A 310 24.45 -1.56 6.01
C PRO A 310 24.03 -0.08 6.15
N PRO A 311 22.73 0.19 6.35
CA PRO A 311 22.25 1.57 6.51
C PRO A 311 22.90 2.23 7.74
N PRO A 312 23.33 3.51 7.64
CA PRO A 312 23.81 4.24 8.79
C PRO A 312 22.69 4.47 9.81
N LYS A 313 23.08 4.61 11.08
CA LYS A 313 22.13 4.98 12.14
C LYS A 313 21.63 6.40 11.89
N ASP A 314 20.33 6.58 11.99
CA ASP A 314 19.68 7.90 11.92
C ASP A 314 18.59 8.00 12.99
N THR A 315 18.17 9.24 13.30
CA THR A 315 17.05 9.50 14.19
C THR A 315 15.75 9.09 13.52
N ALA A 316 15.09 8.07 14.05
CA ALA A 316 13.82 7.60 13.51
C ALA A 316 12.69 8.58 13.87
N VAL A 317 12.08 9.17 12.85
CA VAL A 317 10.90 10.04 12.92
C VAL A 317 9.65 9.34 12.37
N PHE A 318 8.50 9.97 12.55
CA PHE A 318 7.27 9.54 11.88
C PHE A 318 7.34 9.86 10.39
N LEU A 319 7.01 8.89 9.55
CA LEU A 319 7.07 9.00 8.09
C LEU A 319 5.69 8.77 7.48
N HIS A 320 5.38 9.53 6.43
CA HIS A 320 4.23 9.30 5.56
C HIS A 320 4.51 8.18 4.54
N CYS A 321 5.76 8.06 4.10
CA CYS A 321 6.26 7.15 3.07
C CYS A 321 5.65 7.33 1.66
N ASP A 322 4.75 8.30 1.50
CA ASP A 322 4.21 8.74 0.19
C ASP A 322 3.93 10.26 0.19
N LEU A 323 4.86 11.04 0.76
CA LEU A 323 4.77 12.49 0.90
C LEU A 323 5.04 13.19 -0.43
N LEU A 324 4.12 13.04 -1.37
CA LEU A 324 4.23 13.55 -2.73
C LEU A 324 3.33 14.76 -2.96
N PRO A 325 3.70 15.67 -3.87
CA PRO A 325 2.88 16.83 -4.24
C PRO A 325 1.46 16.47 -4.72
N VAL A 326 1.27 15.29 -5.29
CA VAL A 326 -0.05 14.76 -5.71
C VAL A 326 -0.94 14.37 -4.55
N ASN A 327 -0.38 14.12 -3.38
CA ASN A 327 -1.09 13.80 -2.14
C ASN A 327 -1.32 15.03 -1.25
N MET A 328 -0.95 16.23 -1.75
CA MET A 328 -1.12 17.49 -1.05
C MET A 328 -2.22 18.33 -1.69
N LEU A 329 -3.19 18.75 -0.90
CA LEU A 329 -4.25 19.66 -1.35
C LEU A 329 -3.90 21.08 -0.96
N TRP A 330 -4.14 21.99 -1.90
CA TRP A 330 -3.76 23.40 -1.78
C TRP A 330 -4.95 24.32 -1.87
N SER A 331 -4.97 25.34 -1.03
CA SER A 331 -5.92 26.46 -1.10
C SER A 331 -5.22 27.73 -0.68
N ARG A 332 -5.37 28.80 -1.45
CA ARG A 332 -4.81 30.13 -1.16
C ARG A 332 -3.31 30.10 -0.80
N GLY A 333 -2.51 29.35 -1.55
CA GLY A 333 -1.06 29.22 -1.36
C GLY A 333 -0.61 28.43 -0.13
N ARG A 334 -1.53 27.69 0.54
CA ARG A 334 -1.24 26.85 1.72
C ARG A 334 -1.64 25.40 1.44
N ILE A 335 -0.93 24.47 2.05
CA ILE A 335 -1.32 23.05 2.11
C ILE A 335 -2.47 22.94 3.11
N THR A 336 -3.62 22.49 2.63
CA THR A 336 -4.86 22.37 3.40
C THR A 336 -5.34 20.92 3.52
N GLY A 337 -4.58 19.98 2.99
CA GLY A 337 -4.88 18.56 3.08
C GLY A 337 -3.69 17.68 2.74
N LEU A 338 -3.51 16.63 3.53
CA LEU A 338 -2.63 15.49 3.24
C LEU A 338 -3.50 14.25 3.07
N THR A 339 -3.25 13.47 2.03
CA THR A 339 -4.02 12.29 1.64
C THR A 339 -3.13 11.10 1.41
N ASP A 340 -3.72 9.91 1.28
CA ASP A 340 -3.05 8.63 0.99
C ASP A 340 -2.18 8.09 2.14
N TRP A 341 -2.84 7.85 3.27
CA TRP A 341 -2.22 7.45 4.53
C TRP A 341 -1.97 5.94 4.67
N ASN A 342 -1.74 5.24 3.56
CA ASN A 342 -1.59 3.77 3.57
C ASN A 342 -0.25 3.28 4.14
N SER A 343 0.78 4.12 4.17
CA SER A 343 2.18 3.68 4.28
C SER A 343 2.96 4.33 5.41
N ILE A 344 2.30 4.75 6.49
CA ILE A 344 3.02 5.36 7.61
C ILE A 344 3.96 4.37 8.31
N HIS A 345 5.18 4.82 8.60
CA HIS A 345 6.22 4.06 9.30
C HIS A 345 7.08 4.97 10.17
N ARG A 346 8.09 4.39 10.82
CA ARG A 346 9.19 5.14 11.47
C ARG A 346 10.51 4.85 10.78
N GLY A 347 11.30 5.89 10.53
CA GLY A 347 12.60 5.77 9.90
C GLY A 347 13.32 7.09 9.74
N ALA A 348 14.39 7.09 8.97
CA ALA A 348 15.15 8.29 8.65
C ALA A 348 14.29 9.30 7.86
N ARG A 349 14.33 10.56 8.27
CA ARG A 349 13.56 11.65 7.63
C ARG A 349 13.86 11.83 6.15
N ALA A 350 15.08 11.49 5.75
CA ALA A 350 15.50 11.53 4.34
C ALA A 350 14.69 10.59 3.43
N ILE A 351 14.00 9.57 3.98
CA ILE A 351 13.12 8.70 3.21
C ILE A 351 11.95 9.49 2.61
N ASP A 352 11.21 10.25 3.41
CA ASP A 352 10.09 11.06 2.90
C ASP A 352 10.58 12.20 2.00
N VAL A 353 11.63 12.90 2.45
CA VAL A 353 12.18 14.02 1.68
C VAL A 353 12.77 13.54 0.35
N GLY A 354 13.56 12.46 0.36
CA GLY A 354 14.16 11.89 -0.84
C GLY A 354 13.14 11.33 -1.81
N HIS A 355 12.06 10.70 -1.31
CA HIS A 355 10.95 10.27 -2.16
C HIS A 355 10.27 11.46 -2.85
N CYS A 356 9.98 12.54 -2.11
CA CYS A 356 9.44 13.76 -2.68
C CYS A 356 10.43 14.40 -3.70
N ARG A 357 11.71 14.43 -3.38
CA ARG A 357 12.80 14.94 -4.24
C ARG A 357 12.87 14.18 -5.56
N ARG A 358 12.81 12.84 -5.53
CA ARG A 358 12.75 12.01 -6.73
C ARG A 358 11.58 12.41 -7.62
N TYR A 359 10.41 12.60 -7.02
CA TYR A 359 9.22 13.03 -7.74
C TYR A 359 9.40 14.43 -8.37
N LEU A 360 10.02 15.37 -7.65
CA LEU A 360 10.33 16.69 -8.17
C LEU A 360 11.36 16.64 -9.31
N ALA A 361 12.41 15.85 -9.17
CA ALA A 361 13.38 15.65 -10.25
C ALA A 361 12.68 15.11 -11.50
N ALA A 362 11.89 14.07 -11.35
CA ALA A 362 11.18 13.41 -12.43
C ALA A 362 10.19 14.31 -13.15
N LEU A 363 9.42 15.12 -12.41
CA LEU A 363 8.32 15.93 -12.96
C LEU A 363 8.74 17.33 -13.39
N TYR A 364 9.76 17.91 -12.76
CA TYR A 364 10.22 19.28 -13.01
C TYR A 364 11.68 19.30 -13.43
N SER A 365 12.61 19.29 -12.49
CA SER A 365 14.04 19.26 -12.76
C SER A 365 14.85 18.82 -11.53
N PRO A 366 16.12 18.40 -11.74
CA PRO A 366 17.04 18.09 -10.64
C PRO A 366 17.28 19.26 -9.68
N GLU A 367 17.23 20.51 -10.17
CA GLU A 367 17.41 21.72 -9.36
C GLU A 367 16.27 21.88 -8.36
N TRP A 368 15.02 21.55 -8.73
CA TRP A 368 13.89 21.57 -7.80
C TRP A 368 14.06 20.51 -6.71
N SER A 369 14.58 19.36 -7.09
CA SER A 369 14.92 18.29 -6.14
C SER A 369 15.93 18.79 -5.08
N GLU A 370 17.03 19.41 -5.50
CA GLU A 370 18.04 19.93 -4.58
C GLU A 370 17.54 21.13 -3.77
N GLN A 371 16.73 21.98 -4.36
CA GLN A 371 16.13 23.12 -3.66
C GLN A 371 15.20 22.66 -2.53
N LEU A 372 14.39 21.61 -2.74
CA LEU A 372 13.54 21.05 -1.68
C LEU A 372 14.39 20.53 -0.52
N ARG A 373 15.49 19.78 -0.81
CA ARG A 373 16.41 19.29 0.21
C ARG A 373 16.97 20.45 1.06
N SER A 374 17.52 21.46 0.39
CA SER A 374 18.12 22.62 1.07
C SER A 374 17.10 23.39 1.93
N LEU A 375 15.87 23.54 1.44
CA LEU A 375 14.78 24.20 2.18
C LEU A 375 14.41 23.38 3.41
N TYR A 376 14.26 22.04 3.26
CA TYR A 376 13.95 21.18 4.38
C TYR A 376 15.05 21.23 5.45
N GLU A 377 16.32 21.07 5.07
CA GLU A 377 17.46 21.12 6.00
C GLU A 377 17.53 22.45 6.75
N SER A 378 17.32 23.58 6.03
CA SER A 378 17.31 24.91 6.62
C SER A 378 16.17 25.10 7.63
N ILE A 379 14.95 24.62 7.33
CA ILE A 379 13.79 24.77 8.21
C ILE A 379 13.87 23.83 9.41
N ALA A 380 14.31 22.58 9.18
CA ALA A 380 14.42 21.57 10.21
C ALA A 380 15.64 21.74 11.13
N GLY A 381 16.64 22.54 10.71
CA GLY A 381 17.91 22.70 11.42
C GLY A 381 18.76 21.44 11.45
N VAL A 382 18.66 20.59 10.42
CA VAL A 382 19.38 19.31 10.32
C VAL A 382 19.99 19.14 8.94
N THR A 383 21.00 18.29 8.83
CA THR A 383 21.52 17.82 7.54
C THR A 383 20.98 16.42 7.29
N LEU A 384 20.43 16.17 6.12
CA LEU A 384 20.00 14.84 5.72
C LEU A 384 21.20 13.97 5.40
N ASP A 385 21.24 12.78 5.96
CA ASP A 385 22.26 11.80 5.62
C ASP A 385 22.20 11.41 4.14
N PRO A 386 23.29 11.55 3.37
CA PRO A 386 23.30 11.30 1.94
C PRO A 386 22.99 9.85 1.57
N TRP A 387 23.29 8.87 2.44
CA TRP A 387 22.99 7.47 2.21
C TRP A 387 21.47 7.24 2.16
N TRP A 388 20.73 7.79 3.15
CA TRP A 388 19.27 7.66 3.21
C TRP A 388 18.57 8.45 2.09
N ASP A 389 19.15 9.59 1.70
CA ASP A 389 18.67 10.37 0.57
C ASP A 389 18.83 9.60 -0.75
N LEU A 390 20.01 9.02 -0.97
CA LEU A 390 20.29 8.16 -2.12
C LEU A 390 19.38 6.93 -2.15
N TYR A 391 19.20 6.29 -0.98
CA TYR A 391 18.27 5.17 -0.83
C TYR A 391 16.87 5.50 -1.35
N ALA A 392 16.32 6.64 -0.95
CA ALA A 392 14.98 7.05 -1.38
C ALA A 392 14.90 7.41 -2.87
N LEU A 393 15.97 7.95 -3.46
CA LEU A 393 16.06 8.24 -4.89
C LEU A 393 16.09 6.96 -5.73
N LEU A 394 16.70 5.88 -5.23
CA LEU A 394 16.84 4.59 -5.92
C LEU A 394 15.55 3.77 -6.01
N HIS A 395 14.48 4.13 -5.29
CA HIS A 395 13.16 3.51 -5.45
C HIS A 395 12.49 3.93 -6.77
N TYR A 396 13.16 3.67 -7.85
CA TYR A 396 12.76 4.01 -9.21
C TYR A 396 13.06 2.82 -10.14
N ASP A 397 12.12 2.48 -11.01
CA ASP A 397 12.24 1.41 -12.00
C ASP A 397 11.63 1.84 -13.34
N ASP A 398 11.63 0.93 -14.31
CA ASP A 398 11.08 1.14 -15.66
C ASP A 398 9.59 1.53 -15.68
N SER A 399 8.88 1.31 -14.58
CA SER A 399 7.47 1.73 -14.44
C SER A 399 7.34 3.19 -13.98
N GLY A 400 8.41 3.81 -13.49
CA GLY A 400 8.43 5.18 -12.95
C GLY A 400 7.76 6.22 -13.83
N PRO A 401 8.10 6.33 -15.13
CA PRO A 401 7.46 7.29 -16.02
C PRO A 401 5.94 7.09 -16.17
N LYS A 402 5.48 5.82 -16.20
CA LYS A 402 4.05 5.47 -16.26
C LYS A 402 3.33 5.86 -14.97
N TRP A 403 3.97 5.60 -13.80
CA TRP A 403 3.44 5.94 -12.50
C TRP A 403 3.24 7.44 -12.36
N ILE A 404 4.26 8.24 -12.64
CA ILE A 404 4.23 9.70 -12.57
C ILE A 404 3.10 10.23 -13.46
N ARG A 405 3.00 9.77 -14.71
CA ARG A 405 1.94 10.17 -15.63
C ARG A 405 0.54 9.85 -15.08
N SER A 406 0.37 8.66 -14.49
CA SER A 406 -0.90 8.23 -13.90
C SER A 406 -1.29 9.09 -12.70
N GLN A 407 -0.36 9.37 -11.79
CA GLN A 407 -0.57 10.17 -10.58
C GLN A 407 -0.86 11.64 -10.90
N VAL A 408 -0.14 12.20 -11.88
CA VAL A 408 -0.38 13.57 -12.37
C VAL A 408 -1.77 13.71 -12.97
N ALA A 409 -2.29 12.64 -13.61
CA ALA A 409 -3.65 12.56 -14.13
C ALA A 409 -4.09 13.76 -14.99
N GLY A 410 -3.19 14.22 -15.87
CA GLY A 410 -3.44 15.35 -16.80
C GLY A 410 -3.37 16.75 -16.18
N ARG A 411 -3.05 16.88 -14.87
CA ARG A 411 -2.94 18.19 -14.19
C ARG A 411 -1.71 18.98 -14.64
N ARG A 412 -0.72 18.30 -15.23
CA ARG A 412 0.48 18.87 -15.81
C ARG A 412 0.94 17.99 -16.97
N PRO A 413 1.55 18.54 -18.04
CA PRO A 413 2.29 17.76 -19.01
C PRO A 413 3.45 16.99 -18.34
N VAL A 414 3.69 15.76 -18.76
CA VAL A 414 4.82 14.93 -18.30
C VAL A 414 5.69 14.62 -19.52
N ASP A 415 6.92 15.11 -19.48
CA ASP A 415 7.94 14.71 -20.45
C ASP A 415 8.48 13.32 -20.08
N VAL A 416 7.80 12.30 -20.58
CA VAL A 416 8.07 10.89 -20.26
C VAL A 416 9.50 10.48 -20.64
N PRO A 417 10.04 10.81 -21.84
CA PRO A 417 11.40 10.46 -22.22
C PRO A 417 12.48 11.03 -21.29
N GLY A 418 12.25 12.22 -20.73
CA GLY A 418 13.23 12.89 -19.87
C GLY A 418 13.15 12.51 -18.38
N VAL A 419 12.17 11.70 -17.97
CA VAL A 419 11.96 11.36 -16.54
C VAL A 419 13.19 10.68 -15.94
N THR A 420 13.65 9.59 -16.54
CA THR A 420 14.77 8.80 -16.03
C THR A 420 16.06 9.61 -15.96
N SER A 421 16.39 10.35 -17.00
CA SER A 421 17.61 11.17 -17.04
C SER A 421 17.63 12.26 -15.96
N ARG A 422 16.47 12.85 -15.63
CA ARG A 422 16.38 13.81 -14.52
C ARG A 422 16.57 13.18 -13.16
N VAL A 423 16.06 11.96 -12.96
CA VAL A 423 16.30 11.18 -11.73
C VAL A 423 17.77 10.78 -11.62
N GLU A 424 18.42 10.40 -12.72
CA GLU A 424 19.87 10.10 -12.76
C GLU A 424 20.71 11.28 -12.27
N VAL A 425 20.40 12.50 -12.68
CA VAL A 425 21.12 13.69 -12.22
C VAL A 425 20.93 13.90 -10.71
N ALA A 426 19.75 13.65 -10.18
CA ALA A 426 19.51 13.73 -8.73
C ALA A 426 20.31 12.65 -7.96
N ILE A 427 20.37 11.41 -8.47
CA ILE A 427 21.19 10.32 -7.92
C ILE A 427 22.67 10.69 -7.97
N GLU A 428 23.18 11.18 -9.11
CA GLU A 428 24.58 11.62 -9.26
C GLU A 428 24.94 12.72 -8.26
N THR A 429 24.00 13.65 -8.01
CA THR A 429 24.19 14.71 -7.03
C THR A 429 24.23 14.19 -5.60
N ALA A 430 23.39 13.21 -5.27
CA ALA A 430 23.42 12.54 -3.95
C ALA A 430 24.71 11.73 -3.74
N LEU A 431 25.20 11.03 -4.77
CA LEU A 431 26.48 10.30 -4.73
C LEU A 431 27.66 11.24 -4.43
N ARG A 432 27.71 12.44 -5.07
CA ARG A 432 28.77 13.44 -4.80
C ARG A 432 28.80 13.95 -3.36
N ARG A 433 27.70 13.81 -2.62
CA ARG A 433 27.62 14.19 -1.19
C ARG A 433 28.15 13.10 -0.26
N LEU A 434 28.34 11.89 -0.75
CA LEU A 434 28.94 10.78 0.02
C LEU A 434 30.46 10.82 0.04
N GLY A 435 31.08 11.61 -0.82
CA GLY A 435 32.53 11.79 -0.95
C GLY A 435 32.99 11.42 -2.32
#